data_403dd7abe94229634e354420ee10a96c
#
_entry.id   403dd7abe94229634e354420ee10a96c
#
_cell.length_a   1.000
_cell.length_b   1.000
_cell.length_c   1.000
_cell.angle_alpha   90.00
_cell.angle_beta   90.00
_cell.angle_gamma   90.00
#
_symmetry.space_group_name_H-M   'P 1'
#
loop_
_entity.id
_entity.type
_entity.pdbx_description
1 polymer ?
#
loop_
_entity_poly.entity_id
_entity_poly.type
_entity_poly.pdbx_seq_one_letter_code
_entity_poly.pdbx_strand_id
1 'polypeptide(L)'
;AIIWVGDDPKVQKKISYKQLHNEVSKTANAFKDLGIKKGDRVTIYLTMIPELAITMLACARIGAVHSIIFGGFSPDSIAGRINDCKSDYVITADEGLRGGKTIPLKSITDEALSNCPNVKKCIVVKRTGNFINWEKDRDVWYHDIIKKASKNCEPEEMNAEDPLFILYTSGSTGKPKGVLHTTGGYMVYASMTHQYIFNYKPKDIYWCTADIGWITGHSYIIYGPLSNGATTIMFEGIPTYPDSSRWWQIVDKYKVNIFYTAPTAIRALMREGEKPVKKTSRKSLKLLGTVGEPINPEAWLWYYKTVGESK
;
A
#
# COMPACT_ATOMS: atom_id res chain seq x y z
N ALA A 1 -2.94 -1.22 14.74
CA ALA A 1 -3.27 -1.49 13.35
C ALA A 1 -2.02 -1.41 12.47
N ILE A 2 -1.47 -0.23 12.26
CA ILE A 2 -0.35 -0.03 11.34
C ILE A 2 0.86 0.55 12.08
N ILE A 3 2.03 -0.05 11.86
CA ILE A 3 3.32 0.58 12.15
C ILE A 3 3.88 1.03 10.81
N TRP A 4 3.80 2.33 10.53
CA TRP A 4 4.40 2.89 9.33
C TRP A 4 5.86 3.28 9.60
N VAL A 5 6.74 2.92 8.67
CA VAL A 5 8.17 3.19 8.71
C VAL A 5 8.54 3.91 7.42
N GLY A 6 8.99 5.15 7.56
CA GLY A 6 9.36 5.99 6.43
C GLY A 6 10.66 5.57 5.75
N ASP A 7 10.92 6.17 4.60
CA ASP A 7 12.20 6.01 3.88
C ASP A 7 13.37 6.43 4.77
N ASP A 8 13.29 7.61 5.41
CA ASP A 8 14.22 8.00 6.47
C ASP A 8 14.04 7.08 7.71
N PRO A 9 15.10 6.41 8.20
CA PRO A 9 15.05 5.55 9.39
C PRO A 9 14.53 6.21 10.66
N LYS A 10 14.63 7.52 10.75
CA LYS A 10 14.17 8.30 11.91
C LYS A 10 12.67 8.57 11.89
N VAL A 11 12.03 8.44 10.71
CA VAL A 11 10.62 8.77 10.50
C VAL A 11 9.77 7.52 10.64
N GLN A 12 8.81 7.55 11.55
CA GLN A 12 7.90 6.42 11.80
C GLN A 12 6.60 6.92 12.44
N LYS A 13 5.53 6.15 12.29
CA LYS A 13 4.24 6.45 12.91
C LYS A 13 3.55 5.15 13.33
N LYS A 14 3.03 5.10 14.55
CA LYS A 14 2.14 4.02 15.00
C LYS A 14 0.70 4.52 14.92
N ILE A 15 -0.15 3.76 14.26
CA ILE A 15 -1.57 4.09 14.06
C ILE A 15 -2.38 2.97 14.71
N SER A 16 -3.13 3.29 15.76
CA SER A 16 -4.06 2.36 16.40
C SER A 16 -5.29 2.12 15.50
N TYR A 17 -6.07 1.06 15.77
CA TYR A 17 -7.33 0.83 15.08
C TYR A 17 -8.32 2.00 15.22
N LYS A 18 -8.40 2.59 16.42
CA LYS A 18 -9.24 3.77 16.67
C LYS A 18 -8.80 4.98 15.84
N GLN A 19 -7.49 5.22 15.76
CA GLN A 19 -6.95 6.31 14.93
C GLN A 19 -7.20 6.06 13.45
N LEU A 20 -6.94 4.83 12.98
CA LEU A 20 -7.19 4.44 11.59
C LEU A 20 -8.68 4.61 11.24
N HIS A 21 -9.58 4.10 12.09
CA HIS A 21 -11.03 4.27 11.90
C HIS A 21 -11.43 5.73 11.80
N ASN A 22 -10.92 6.60 12.67
CA ASN A 22 -11.23 8.02 12.65
C ASN A 22 -10.74 8.69 11.36
N GLU A 23 -9.49 8.42 10.93
CA GLU A 23 -8.94 9.01 9.72
C GLU A 23 -9.63 8.47 8.45
N VAL A 24 -9.96 7.18 8.41
CA VAL A 24 -10.76 6.58 7.33
C VAL A 24 -12.14 7.22 7.26
N SER A 25 -12.82 7.39 8.39
CA SER A 25 -14.17 8.01 8.42
C SER A 25 -14.15 9.47 7.99
N LYS A 26 -13.17 10.26 8.43
CA LYS A 26 -13.00 11.65 7.95
C LYS A 26 -12.74 11.71 6.44
N THR A 27 -11.83 10.86 5.96
CA THR A 27 -11.52 10.81 4.53
C THR A 27 -12.72 10.38 3.70
N ALA A 28 -13.48 9.39 4.19
CA ALA A 28 -14.72 8.93 3.56
C ALA A 28 -15.79 10.05 3.46
N ASN A 29 -15.99 10.82 4.54
CA ASN A 29 -16.90 11.97 4.52
C ASN A 29 -16.40 13.05 3.57
N ALA A 30 -15.10 13.40 3.60
CA ALA A 30 -14.53 14.37 2.66
C ALA A 30 -14.68 13.92 1.20
N PHE A 31 -14.60 12.63 0.91
CA PHE A 31 -14.87 12.09 -0.42
C PHE A 31 -16.34 12.26 -0.82
N LYS A 32 -17.28 11.99 0.09
CA LYS A 32 -18.71 12.25 -0.13
C LYS A 32 -18.97 13.73 -0.42
N ASP A 33 -18.33 14.64 0.31
CA ASP A 33 -18.44 16.10 0.11
C ASP A 33 -17.90 16.53 -1.26
N LEU A 34 -16.92 15.82 -1.82
CA LEU A 34 -16.42 16.02 -3.19
C LEU A 34 -17.31 15.37 -4.26
N GLY A 35 -18.37 14.67 -3.88
CA GLY A 35 -19.32 14.02 -4.78
C GLY A 35 -18.97 12.57 -5.13
N ILE A 36 -17.98 11.96 -4.46
CA ILE A 36 -17.66 10.53 -4.64
C ILE A 36 -18.71 9.68 -3.94
N LYS A 37 -19.26 8.72 -4.65
CA LYS A 37 -20.35 7.84 -4.19
C LYS A 37 -20.09 6.37 -4.54
N LYS A 38 -20.95 5.49 -4.03
CA LYS A 38 -20.93 4.05 -4.35
C LYS A 38 -20.83 3.80 -5.85
N GLY A 39 -19.90 2.96 -6.25
CA GLY A 39 -19.66 2.59 -7.65
C GLY A 39 -18.75 3.54 -8.42
N ASP A 40 -18.42 4.72 -7.92
CA ASP A 40 -17.44 5.60 -8.56
C ASP A 40 -16.04 5.00 -8.47
N ARG A 41 -15.24 5.19 -9.53
CA ARG A 41 -13.85 4.73 -9.56
C ARG A 41 -12.93 5.84 -9.12
N VAL A 42 -12.01 5.49 -8.22
CA VAL A 42 -11.00 6.39 -7.65
C VAL A 42 -9.62 5.80 -7.92
N THR A 43 -8.82 6.48 -8.72
CA THR A 43 -7.43 6.08 -8.94
C THR A 43 -6.55 6.63 -7.83
N ILE A 44 -5.70 5.77 -7.26
CA ILE A 44 -4.76 6.15 -6.19
C ILE A 44 -3.33 5.91 -6.67
N TYR A 45 -2.56 6.99 -6.80
CA TYR A 45 -1.15 6.98 -7.20
C TYR A 45 -0.31 7.60 -6.10
N LEU A 46 0.06 6.79 -5.13
CA LEU A 46 0.82 7.18 -3.93
C LEU A 46 1.96 6.20 -3.67
N THR A 47 3.01 6.67 -3.01
CA THR A 47 4.01 5.79 -2.38
C THR A 47 3.42 5.15 -1.10
N MET A 48 4.19 4.29 -0.44
CA MET A 48 3.77 3.53 0.75
C MET A 48 3.65 4.41 2.00
N ILE A 49 2.84 5.47 1.94
CA ILE A 49 2.52 6.39 3.05
C ILE A 49 1.19 6.01 3.72
N PRO A 50 0.94 6.42 4.98
CA PRO A 50 -0.30 6.09 5.68
C PRO A 50 -1.58 6.48 4.92
N GLU A 51 -1.53 7.58 4.19
CA GLU A 51 -2.65 8.08 3.40
C GLU A 51 -3.07 7.12 2.29
N LEU A 52 -2.15 6.29 1.77
CA LEU A 52 -2.48 5.23 0.81
C LEU A 52 -3.44 4.21 1.43
N ALA A 53 -3.14 3.73 2.63
CA ALA A 53 -4.01 2.79 3.34
C ALA A 53 -5.34 3.44 3.74
N ILE A 54 -5.30 4.69 4.21
CA ILE A 54 -6.48 5.44 4.65
C ILE A 54 -7.43 5.70 3.48
N THR A 55 -6.91 6.15 2.33
CA THR A 55 -7.74 6.46 1.15
C THR A 55 -8.33 5.20 0.52
N MET A 56 -7.57 4.11 0.47
CA MET A 56 -8.04 2.79 0.06
C MET A 56 -9.23 2.32 0.90
N LEU A 57 -9.09 2.36 2.23
CA LEU A 57 -10.14 1.98 3.16
C LEU A 57 -11.33 2.96 3.18
N ALA A 58 -11.09 4.24 2.91
CA ALA A 58 -12.15 5.24 2.77
C ALA A 58 -13.02 4.97 1.54
N CYS A 59 -12.40 4.61 0.41
CA CYS A 59 -13.15 4.16 -0.77
C CYS A 59 -14.02 2.95 -0.44
N ALA A 60 -13.45 1.91 0.18
CA ALA A 60 -14.21 0.72 0.59
C ALA A 60 -15.38 1.08 1.53
N ARG A 61 -15.18 2.05 2.45
CA ARG A 61 -16.21 2.46 3.40
C ARG A 61 -17.44 3.10 2.76
N ILE A 62 -17.28 3.80 1.64
CA ILE A 62 -18.37 4.45 0.91
C ILE A 62 -18.81 3.68 -0.35
N GLY A 63 -18.32 2.46 -0.54
CA GLY A 63 -18.64 1.65 -1.72
C GLY A 63 -18.03 2.17 -3.03
N ALA A 64 -17.04 3.06 -2.98
CA ALA A 64 -16.29 3.50 -4.15
C ALA A 64 -15.24 2.45 -4.52
N VAL A 65 -15.03 2.25 -5.82
CA VAL A 65 -14.11 1.24 -6.36
C VAL A 65 -12.72 1.87 -6.52
N HIS A 66 -11.76 1.47 -5.69
CA HIS A 66 -10.41 2.00 -5.85
C HIS A 66 -9.60 1.24 -6.90
N SER A 67 -8.68 1.97 -7.55
CA SER A 67 -7.68 1.41 -8.47
C SER A 67 -6.32 1.98 -8.10
N ILE A 68 -5.47 1.16 -7.47
CA ILE A 68 -4.17 1.61 -6.97
C ILE A 68 -3.11 1.35 -8.04
N ILE A 69 -2.29 2.38 -8.29
CA ILE A 69 -1.20 2.35 -9.24
C ILE A 69 0.12 2.47 -8.48
N PHE A 70 1.06 1.59 -8.79
CA PHE A 70 2.41 1.62 -8.21
C PHE A 70 3.12 2.94 -8.48
N GLY A 71 3.71 3.55 -7.45
CA GLY A 71 4.34 4.88 -7.49
C GLY A 71 5.56 5.04 -8.41
N GLY A 72 5.93 4.01 -9.16
CA GLY A 72 7.02 4.02 -10.15
C GLY A 72 6.55 3.95 -11.60
N PHE A 73 5.24 4.04 -11.88
CA PHE A 73 4.74 3.96 -13.25
C PHE A 73 4.83 5.30 -13.99
N SER A 74 4.97 5.21 -15.33
CA SER A 74 5.04 6.36 -16.23
C SER A 74 3.68 7.07 -16.39
N PRO A 75 3.65 8.35 -16.82
CA PRO A 75 2.42 9.08 -17.10
C PRO A 75 1.47 8.34 -18.04
N ASP A 76 1.95 7.78 -19.14
CA ASP A 76 1.13 7.02 -20.10
C ASP A 76 0.49 5.79 -19.44
N SER A 77 1.24 5.12 -18.58
CA SER A 77 0.78 3.95 -17.84
C SER A 77 -0.35 4.30 -16.86
N ILE A 78 -0.28 5.48 -16.27
CA ILE A 78 -1.30 6.04 -15.37
C ILE A 78 -2.53 6.45 -16.17
N ALA A 79 -2.35 7.24 -17.24
CA ALA A 79 -3.44 7.69 -18.10
C ALA A 79 -4.23 6.52 -18.71
N GLY A 80 -3.52 5.50 -19.18
CA GLY A 80 -4.16 4.30 -19.73
C GLY A 80 -5.10 3.62 -18.74
N ARG A 81 -4.70 3.51 -17.45
CA ARG A 81 -5.54 2.90 -16.39
C ARG A 81 -6.71 3.79 -15.99
N ILE A 82 -6.50 5.09 -15.87
CA ILE A 82 -7.56 6.06 -15.55
C ILE A 82 -8.66 6.00 -16.62
N ASN A 83 -8.27 6.03 -17.90
CA ASN A 83 -9.21 6.00 -19.01
C ASN A 83 -9.92 4.65 -19.13
N ASP A 84 -9.22 3.54 -18.94
CA ASP A 84 -9.80 2.19 -19.01
C ASP A 84 -10.86 1.96 -17.93
N CYS A 85 -10.55 2.28 -16.66
CA CYS A 85 -11.52 2.15 -15.58
C CYS A 85 -12.51 3.33 -15.48
N LYS A 86 -12.36 4.35 -16.32
CA LYS A 86 -13.19 5.57 -16.32
C LYS A 86 -13.22 6.23 -14.94
N SER A 87 -12.03 6.47 -14.37
CA SER A 87 -11.88 7.09 -13.07
C SER A 87 -12.09 8.61 -13.17
N ASP A 88 -13.01 9.14 -12.39
CA ASP A 88 -13.32 10.58 -12.34
C ASP A 88 -12.49 11.31 -11.26
N TYR A 89 -11.86 10.55 -10.37
CA TYR A 89 -11.12 11.05 -9.21
C TYR A 89 -9.75 10.43 -9.13
N VAL A 90 -8.73 11.26 -8.86
CA VAL A 90 -7.36 10.81 -8.70
C VAL A 90 -6.81 11.29 -7.36
N ILE A 91 -6.10 10.43 -6.65
CA ILE A 91 -5.41 10.77 -5.41
C ILE A 91 -3.91 10.59 -5.65
N THR A 92 -3.14 11.62 -5.35
CA THR A 92 -1.68 11.62 -5.48
C THR A 92 -1.04 12.38 -4.31
N ALA A 93 0.28 12.52 -4.31
CA ALA A 93 0.99 13.40 -3.39
C ALA A 93 1.79 14.45 -4.16
N ASP A 94 2.21 15.52 -3.46
CA ASP A 94 3.19 16.45 -4.02
C ASP A 94 4.39 15.68 -4.55
N GLU A 95 5.00 14.87 -3.70
CA GLU A 95 6.14 14.01 -4.03
C GLU A 95 6.07 12.71 -3.21
N GLY A 96 6.88 11.73 -3.59
CA GLY A 96 7.13 10.51 -2.83
C GLY A 96 8.62 10.41 -2.46
N LEU A 97 8.93 9.63 -1.43
CA LEU A 97 10.30 9.34 -1.02
C LEU A 97 10.57 7.84 -1.21
N ARG A 98 11.73 7.51 -1.82
CA ARG A 98 12.11 6.11 -2.03
C ARG A 98 13.62 5.97 -2.20
N GLY A 99 14.28 5.30 -1.25
CA GLY A 99 15.72 5.05 -1.29
C GLY A 99 16.57 6.31 -1.26
N GLY A 100 16.16 7.33 -0.48
CA GLY A 100 16.82 8.63 -0.40
C GLY A 100 16.56 9.55 -1.59
N LYS A 101 15.69 9.14 -2.53
CA LYS A 101 15.34 9.92 -3.72
C LYS A 101 13.92 10.44 -3.61
N THR A 102 13.69 11.61 -4.20
CA THR A 102 12.36 12.21 -4.35
C THR A 102 11.74 11.80 -5.70
N ILE A 103 10.48 11.40 -5.68
CA ILE A 103 9.69 11.06 -6.87
C ILE A 103 8.65 12.17 -7.05
N PRO A 104 8.63 12.89 -8.19
CA PRO A 104 7.71 14.01 -8.41
C PRO A 104 6.30 13.51 -8.79
N LEU A 105 5.56 12.92 -7.83
CA LEU A 105 4.29 12.25 -8.09
C LEU A 105 3.25 13.18 -8.72
N LYS A 106 3.14 14.43 -8.22
CA LYS A 106 2.17 15.40 -8.79
C LYS A 106 2.50 15.76 -10.23
N SER A 107 3.78 15.98 -10.55
CA SER A 107 4.20 16.30 -11.91
C SER A 107 3.90 15.15 -12.88
N ILE A 108 4.20 13.91 -12.48
CA ILE A 108 3.87 12.70 -13.23
C ILE A 108 2.37 12.55 -13.42
N THR A 109 1.60 12.84 -12.36
CA THR A 109 0.13 12.82 -12.41
C THR A 109 -0.41 13.89 -13.36
N ASP A 110 0.10 15.11 -13.33
CA ASP A 110 -0.35 16.19 -14.21
C ASP A 110 -0.12 15.86 -15.69
N GLU A 111 1.03 15.29 -16.02
CA GLU A 111 1.32 14.79 -17.35
C GLU A 111 0.33 13.70 -17.79
N ALA A 112 0.03 12.74 -16.90
CA ALA A 112 -0.99 11.73 -17.17
C ALA A 112 -2.38 12.34 -17.40
N LEU A 113 -2.77 13.30 -16.56
CA LEU A 113 -4.09 13.93 -16.60
C LEU A 113 -4.32 14.80 -17.83
N SER A 114 -3.27 15.24 -18.52
CA SER A 114 -3.42 15.91 -19.82
C SER A 114 -4.13 15.03 -20.87
N ASN A 115 -4.07 13.70 -20.69
CA ASN A 115 -4.72 12.70 -21.51
C ASN A 115 -5.99 12.08 -20.86
N CYS A 116 -6.49 12.68 -19.76
CA CYS A 116 -7.62 12.17 -18.99
C CYS A 116 -8.69 13.26 -18.76
N PRO A 117 -9.41 13.69 -19.80
CA PRO A 117 -10.30 14.86 -19.72
C PRO A 117 -11.50 14.65 -18.80
N ASN A 118 -11.83 13.41 -18.43
CA ASN A 118 -12.96 13.08 -17.56
C ASN A 118 -12.67 13.23 -16.06
N VAL A 119 -11.39 13.41 -15.68
CA VAL A 119 -11.03 13.55 -14.27
C VAL A 119 -11.54 14.88 -13.71
N LYS A 120 -12.42 14.80 -12.73
CA LYS A 120 -13.08 15.94 -12.09
C LYS A 120 -12.23 16.59 -11.01
N LYS A 121 -11.56 15.74 -10.19
CA LYS A 121 -10.74 16.21 -9.07
C LYS A 121 -9.47 15.38 -8.93
N CYS A 122 -8.39 16.10 -8.57
CA CYS A 122 -7.11 15.52 -8.16
C CYS A 122 -6.87 15.90 -6.69
N ILE A 123 -6.89 14.92 -5.80
CA ILE A 123 -6.69 15.09 -4.37
C ILE A 123 -5.20 14.89 -4.06
N VAL A 124 -4.55 15.92 -3.52
CA VAL A 124 -3.10 15.94 -3.35
C VAL A 124 -2.73 15.86 -1.88
N VAL A 125 -1.97 14.83 -1.50
CA VAL A 125 -1.37 14.68 -0.17
C VAL A 125 -0.09 15.51 -0.09
N LYS A 126 0.07 16.31 0.94
CA LYS A 126 1.30 17.05 1.22
C LYS A 126 2.29 16.14 1.97
N ARG A 127 3.23 15.53 1.23
CA ARG A 127 4.23 14.62 1.79
C ARG A 127 5.56 15.31 2.10
N THR A 128 6.07 16.12 1.18
CA THR A 128 7.33 16.86 1.34
C THR A 128 7.11 18.33 1.62
N GLY A 129 6.06 18.91 1.05
CA GLY A 129 5.74 20.33 1.16
C GLY A 129 6.49 21.20 0.16
N ASN A 130 7.18 20.59 -0.79
CA ASN A 130 7.84 21.33 -1.87
C ASN A 130 6.82 21.97 -2.82
N PHE A 131 7.28 22.94 -3.60
CA PHE A 131 6.46 23.61 -4.60
C PHE A 131 6.03 22.61 -5.70
N ILE A 132 4.75 22.66 -6.06
CA ILE A 132 4.16 21.88 -7.15
C ILE A 132 3.30 22.79 -8.04
N ASN A 133 3.12 22.40 -9.30
CA ASN A 133 2.11 23.01 -10.15
C ASN A 133 0.70 22.74 -9.61
N TRP A 134 -0.20 23.71 -9.75
CA TRP A 134 -1.54 23.64 -9.18
C TRP A 134 -2.60 24.05 -10.20
N GLU A 135 -3.54 23.15 -10.48
CA GLU A 135 -4.69 23.43 -11.34
C GLU A 135 -5.90 23.76 -10.45
N LYS A 136 -6.28 25.05 -10.42
CA LYS A 136 -7.23 25.61 -9.43
C LYS A 136 -8.58 24.91 -9.38
N ASP A 137 -9.14 24.56 -10.54
CA ASP A 137 -10.50 23.99 -10.60
C ASP A 137 -10.52 22.47 -10.41
N ARG A 138 -9.36 21.83 -10.51
CA ARG A 138 -9.19 20.37 -10.42
C ARG A 138 -8.59 19.93 -9.09
N ASP A 139 -7.53 20.61 -8.62
CA ASP A 139 -6.68 20.15 -7.52
C ASP A 139 -7.23 20.60 -6.17
N VAL A 140 -7.19 19.70 -5.18
CA VAL A 140 -7.58 19.98 -3.79
C VAL A 140 -6.58 19.35 -2.83
N TRP A 141 -6.20 20.06 -1.76
CA TRP A 141 -5.34 19.50 -0.73
C TRP A 141 -6.09 18.50 0.13
N TYR A 142 -5.56 17.29 0.24
CA TYR A 142 -6.10 16.22 1.09
C TYR A 142 -6.30 16.70 2.53
N HIS A 143 -5.31 17.39 3.09
CA HIS A 143 -5.34 17.84 4.48
C HIS A 143 -6.41 18.91 4.74
N ASP A 144 -6.75 19.72 3.74
CA ASP A 144 -7.77 20.74 3.88
C ASP A 144 -9.18 20.14 3.84
N ILE A 145 -9.43 19.17 2.95
CA ILE A 145 -10.75 18.54 2.85
C ILE A 145 -11.09 17.70 4.08
N ILE A 146 -10.10 17.05 4.71
CA ILE A 146 -10.34 16.22 5.92
C ILE A 146 -10.42 17.06 7.20
N LYS A 147 -9.95 18.31 7.20
CA LYS A 147 -9.81 19.13 8.42
C LYS A 147 -11.13 19.35 9.16
N LYS A 148 -12.23 19.55 8.41
CA LYS A 148 -13.58 19.80 8.95
C LYS A 148 -14.47 18.54 8.89
N ALA A 149 -14.00 17.44 8.31
CA ALA A 149 -14.82 16.25 8.11
C ALA A 149 -15.08 15.52 9.43
N SER A 150 -16.31 15.01 9.58
CA SER A 150 -16.72 14.21 10.72
C SER A 150 -15.94 12.89 10.78
N LYS A 151 -15.62 12.44 12.00
CA LYS A 151 -15.07 11.09 12.25
C LYS A 151 -16.14 10.01 12.38
N ASN A 152 -17.40 10.36 12.22
CA ASN A 152 -18.51 9.42 12.15
C ASN A 152 -18.96 9.34 10.70
N CYS A 153 -18.77 8.20 10.09
CA CYS A 153 -19.20 7.87 8.74
C CYS A 153 -19.75 6.46 8.75
N GLU A 154 -21.04 6.30 8.58
CA GLU A 154 -21.63 4.96 8.47
C GLU A 154 -21.10 4.26 7.20
N PRO A 155 -20.74 2.98 7.29
CA PRO A 155 -20.31 2.23 6.11
C PRO A 155 -21.47 2.02 5.14
N GLU A 156 -21.16 2.06 3.86
CA GLU A 156 -22.12 1.74 2.81
C GLU A 156 -22.48 0.25 2.87
N GLU A 157 -23.75 -0.07 2.72
CA GLU A 157 -24.20 -1.45 2.58
C GLU A 157 -23.79 -2.02 1.22
N MET A 158 -23.04 -3.14 1.24
CA MET A 158 -22.51 -3.79 0.06
C MET A 158 -22.99 -5.23 -0.05
N ASN A 159 -23.40 -5.63 -1.26
CA ASN A 159 -23.57 -7.04 -1.58
C ASN A 159 -22.20 -7.72 -1.75
N ALA A 160 -22.16 -9.03 -1.58
CA ALA A 160 -20.93 -9.81 -1.73
C ALA A 160 -20.28 -9.63 -3.13
N GLU A 161 -21.10 -9.47 -4.17
CA GLU A 161 -20.67 -9.31 -5.55
C GLU A 161 -20.44 -7.84 -5.95
N ASP A 162 -20.71 -6.88 -5.08
CA ASP A 162 -20.41 -5.46 -5.38
C ASP A 162 -18.90 -5.28 -5.56
N PRO A 163 -18.47 -4.46 -6.55
CA PRO A 163 -17.07 -4.18 -6.79
C PRO A 163 -16.37 -3.55 -5.57
N LEU A 164 -15.16 -4.03 -5.26
CA LEU A 164 -14.31 -3.47 -4.22
C LEU A 164 -13.14 -2.68 -4.83
N PHE A 165 -12.41 -3.29 -5.76
CA PHE A 165 -11.31 -2.64 -6.44
C PHE A 165 -11.02 -3.23 -7.82
N ILE A 166 -10.28 -2.45 -8.61
CA ILE A 166 -9.72 -2.87 -9.89
C ILE A 166 -8.20 -2.84 -9.79
N LEU A 167 -7.55 -3.95 -10.12
CA LEU A 167 -6.11 -4.04 -10.15
C LEU A 167 -5.63 -4.52 -11.52
N TYR A 168 -4.65 -3.80 -12.09
CA TYR A 168 -4.15 -4.06 -13.43
C TYR A 168 -3.01 -5.07 -13.43
N THR A 169 -3.12 -6.07 -14.30
CA THR A 169 -2.04 -7.03 -14.59
C THR A 169 -1.35 -6.68 -15.91
N SER A 170 -0.14 -7.20 -16.13
CA SER A 170 0.64 -6.97 -17.35
C SER A 170 -0.01 -7.45 -18.65
N GLY A 171 -1.02 -8.32 -18.57
CA GLY A 171 -1.75 -8.87 -19.73
C GLY A 171 -0.86 -9.60 -20.73
N SER A 172 -1.36 -10.67 -21.32
CA SER A 172 -0.64 -11.45 -22.36
C SER A 172 -0.53 -10.72 -23.71
N THR A 173 -1.32 -9.67 -23.92
CA THR A 173 -1.40 -8.90 -25.18
C THR A 173 -0.63 -7.58 -25.16
N GLY A 174 0.18 -7.34 -24.13
CA GLY A 174 0.94 -6.09 -23.95
C GLY A 174 0.15 -4.93 -23.34
N LYS A 175 -1.18 -4.92 -23.43
CA LYS A 175 -2.02 -3.92 -22.74
C LYS A 175 -2.39 -4.42 -21.35
N PRO A 176 -2.25 -3.60 -20.28
CA PRO A 176 -2.71 -3.96 -18.96
C PRO A 176 -4.19 -4.29 -18.93
N LYS A 177 -4.57 -5.36 -18.22
CA LYS A 177 -5.97 -5.77 -18.04
C LYS A 177 -6.41 -5.50 -16.61
N GLY A 178 -7.50 -4.76 -16.43
CA GLY A 178 -8.10 -4.52 -15.13
C GLY A 178 -8.85 -5.76 -14.65
N VAL A 179 -8.42 -6.32 -13.52
CA VAL A 179 -9.11 -7.40 -12.83
C VAL A 179 -9.99 -6.78 -11.76
N LEU A 180 -11.31 -7.01 -11.88
CA LEU A 180 -12.29 -6.58 -10.91
C LEU A 180 -12.36 -7.59 -9.76
N HIS A 181 -12.18 -7.12 -8.53
CA HIS A 181 -12.38 -7.91 -7.32
C HIS A 181 -13.66 -7.47 -6.61
N THR A 182 -14.48 -8.44 -6.20
CA THR A 182 -15.74 -8.21 -5.48
C THR A 182 -15.54 -8.25 -3.97
N THR A 183 -16.47 -7.65 -3.23
CA THR A 183 -16.31 -7.37 -1.79
C THR A 183 -16.26 -8.65 -0.96
N GLY A 184 -17.26 -9.53 -1.07
CA GLY A 184 -17.44 -10.65 -0.15
C GLY A 184 -16.40 -11.74 -0.32
N GLY A 185 -16.28 -12.31 -1.52
CA GLY A 185 -15.37 -13.44 -1.80
C GLY A 185 -13.91 -13.08 -1.57
N TYR A 186 -13.52 -11.87 -2.01
CA TYR A 186 -12.15 -11.39 -1.78
C TYR A 186 -11.83 -11.22 -0.29
N MET A 187 -12.73 -10.62 0.49
CA MET A 187 -12.49 -10.39 1.92
C MET A 187 -12.40 -11.70 2.71
N VAL A 188 -13.27 -12.68 2.40
CA VAL A 188 -13.19 -14.03 2.99
C VAL A 188 -11.84 -14.66 2.66
N TYR A 189 -11.43 -14.66 1.40
CA TYR A 189 -10.15 -15.21 0.98
C TYR A 189 -8.96 -14.54 1.69
N ALA A 190 -8.88 -13.21 1.65
CA ALA A 190 -7.76 -12.47 2.24
C ALA A 190 -7.67 -12.67 3.76
N SER A 191 -8.82 -12.65 4.47
CA SER A 191 -8.88 -12.85 5.91
C SER A 191 -8.47 -14.27 6.31
N MET A 192 -9.08 -15.29 5.68
CA MET A 192 -8.81 -16.70 6.02
C MET A 192 -7.37 -17.09 5.70
N THR A 193 -6.87 -16.73 4.51
CA THR A 193 -5.50 -17.07 4.12
C THR A 193 -4.47 -16.37 5.00
N HIS A 194 -4.69 -15.11 5.38
CA HIS A 194 -3.82 -14.45 6.34
C HIS A 194 -3.82 -15.17 7.70
N GLN A 195 -4.98 -15.55 8.21
CA GLN A 195 -5.08 -16.20 9.51
C GLN A 195 -4.45 -17.59 9.53
N TYR A 196 -4.80 -18.43 8.55
CA TYR A 196 -4.44 -19.85 8.58
C TYR A 196 -3.05 -20.12 8.00
N ILE A 197 -2.70 -19.55 6.85
CA ILE A 197 -1.41 -19.82 6.20
C ILE A 197 -0.26 -19.25 7.01
N PHE A 198 -0.43 -18.06 7.57
CA PHE A 198 0.60 -17.46 8.43
C PHE A 198 0.50 -17.89 9.88
N ASN A 199 -0.46 -18.76 10.23
CA ASN A 199 -0.72 -19.20 11.62
C ASN A 199 -0.70 -17.99 12.60
N TYR A 200 -1.29 -16.87 12.13
CA TYR A 200 -1.30 -15.62 12.86
C TYR A 200 -1.92 -15.78 14.26
N LYS A 201 -1.26 -15.25 15.26
CA LYS A 201 -1.75 -15.22 16.65
C LYS A 201 -1.90 -13.78 17.12
N PRO A 202 -2.87 -13.50 18.00
CA PRO A 202 -3.01 -12.18 18.64
C PRO A 202 -1.68 -11.69 19.21
N LYS A 203 -1.33 -10.43 18.96
CA LYS A 203 -0.08 -9.75 19.32
C LYS A 203 1.13 -10.05 18.43
N ASP A 204 1.05 -10.97 17.49
CA ASP A 204 2.11 -11.12 16.49
C ASP A 204 2.21 -9.84 15.65
N ILE A 205 3.43 -9.43 15.38
CA ILE A 205 3.70 -8.35 14.44
C ILE A 205 4.00 -8.97 13.08
N TYR A 206 3.16 -8.64 12.13
CA TYR A 206 3.20 -9.15 10.77
C TYR A 206 3.80 -8.11 9.83
N TRP A 207 4.70 -8.52 8.97
CA TRP A 207 5.29 -7.66 7.96
C TRP A 207 5.33 -8.33 6.59
N CYS A 208 4.54 -7.81 5.67
CA CYS A 208 4.66 -8.07 4.24
C CYS A 208 5.40 -6.90 3.59
N THR A 209 6.46 -7.19 2.84
CA THR A 209 7.31 -6.17 2.21
C THR A 209 6.87 -5.78 0.81
N ALA A 210 5.73 -6.29 0.35
CA ALA A 210 5.16 -5.91 -0.95
C ALA A 210 4.76 -4.43 -0.96
N ASP A 211 4.51 -3.90 -2.15
CA ASP A 211 3.87 -2.61 -2.36
C ASP A 211 2.36 -2.81 -2.51
N ILE A 212 1.56 -1.88 -1.97
CA ILE A 212 0.08 -1.94 -2.07
C ILE A 212 -0.38 -1.80 -3.53
N GLY A 213 0.43 -1.24 -4.43
CA GLY A 213 0.16 -1.23 -5.87
C GLY A 213 0.06 -2.62 -6.52
N TRP A 214 0.35 -3.70 -5.77
CA TRP A 214 0.23 -5.10 -6.21
C TRP A 214 -0.80 -5.85 -5.38
N ILE A 215 -1.34 -6.96 -5.93
CA ILE A 215 -2.37 -7.77 -5.22
C ILE A 215 -1.86 -8.28 -3.87
N THR A 216 -0.58 -8.62 -3.76
CA THR A 216 0.01 -9.07 -2.50
C THR A 216 -0.08 -7.98 -1.43
N GLY A 217 0.15 -6.72 -1.79
CA GLY A 217 0.01 -5.60 -0.87
C GLY A 217 -1.43 -5.34 -0.44
N HIS A 218 -2.38 -5.39 -1.38
CA HIS A 218 -3.80 -5.31 -1.06
C HIS A 218 -4.21 -6.38 -0.04
N SER A 219 -3.89 -7.65 -0.34
CA SER A 219 -4.33 -8.80 0.46
C SER A 219 -3.59 -8.91 1.77
N TYR A 220 -2.26 -8.67 1.79
CA TYR A 220 -1.41 -9.05 2.91
C TYR A 220 -0.65 -7.88 3.57
N ILE A 221 -0.99 -6.63 3.24
CA ILE A 221 -0.64 -5.47 4.06
C ILE A 221 -1.90 -4.88 4.68
N ILE A 222 -2.99 -4.77 3.91
CA ILE A 222 -4.20 -4.08 4.32
C ILE A 222 -5.33 -5.05 4.67
N TYR A 223 -5.99 -5.66 3.68
CA TYR A 223 -7.27 -6.33 3.92
C TYR A 223 -7.18 -7.56 4.84
N GLY A 224 -6.28 -8.49 4.57
CA GLY A 224 -6.12 -9.69 5.40
C GLY A 224 -5.67 -9.40 6.83
N PRO A 225 -4.55 -8.70 7.04
CA PRO A 225 -4.09 -8.38 8.39
C PRO A 225 -5.08 -7.56 9.20
N LEU A 226 -5.64 -6.50 8.61
CA LEU A 226 -6.52 -5.60 9.35
C LEU A 226 -7.87 -6.24 9.68
N SER A 227 -8.42 -7.11 8.83
CA SER A 227 -9.65 -7.87 9.13
C SER A 227 -9.47 -8.86 10.31
N ASN A 228 -8.24 -9.31 10.54
CA ASN A 228 -7.88 -10.18 11.65
C ASN A 228 -7.40 -9.45 12.92
N GLY A 229 -7.53 -8.13 12.98
CA GLY A 229 -7.07 -7.34 14.12
C GLY A 229 -5.54 -7.30 14.29
N ALA A 230 -4.79 -7.62 13.24
CA ALA A 230 -3.34 -7.72 13.29
C ALA A 230 -2.63 -6.36 13.39
N THR A 231 -1.40 -6.37 13.89
CA THR A 231 -0.46 -5.26 13.71
C THR A 231 0.38 -5.54 12.48
N THR A 232 0.20 -4.74 11.43
CA THR A 232 0.95 -4.84 10.17
C THR A 232 1.99 -3.73 10.07
N ILE A 233 3.16 -4.04 9.49
CA ILE A 233 4.16 -3.02 9.15
C ILE A 233 3.95 -2.58 7.70
N MET A 234 3.94 -1.27 7.50
CA MET A 234 3.91 -0.62 6.19
C MET A 234 5.20 0.19 6.01
N PHE A 235 5.99 -0.14 4.99
CA PHE A 235 7.33 0.40 4.78
C PHE A 235 7.41 1.20 3.48
N GLU A 236 7.77 2.49 3.58
CA GLU A 236 7.87 3.39 2.42
C GLU A 236 9.18 3.20 1.63
N GLY A 237 10.26 2.76 2.28
CA GLY A 237 11.61 2.72 1.72
C GLY A 237 11.93 1.49 0.85
N ILE A 238 13.22 1.28 0.63
CA ILE A 238 13.78 0.11 -0.04
C ILE A 238 14.69 -0.68 0.92
N PRO A 239 14.93 -1.98 0.67
CA PRO A 239 15.67 -2.85 1.60
C PRO A 239 17.13 -2.42 1.84
N THR A 240 17.73 -1.70 0.88
CA THR A 240 19.15 -1.34 0.87
C THR A 240 19.44 0.12 1.23
N TYR A 241 18.43 0.89 1.65
CA TYR A 241 18.62 2.28 2.04
C TYR A 241 18.27 2.51 3.53
N PRO A 242 19.13 3.21 4.29
CA PRO A 242 20.43 3.79 3.91
C PRO A 242 21.56 2.75 3.72
N ASP A 243 21.36 1.54 4.18
CA ASP A 243 22.28 0.40 4.01
C ASP A 243 21.51 -0.94 3.99
N SER A 244 22.17 -2.02 3.62
CA SER A 244 21.59 -3.36 3.43
C SER A 244 21.11 -4.03 4.73
N SER A 245 21.32 -3.42 5.90
CA SER A 245 20.77 -3.91 7.17
C SER A 245 19.38 -3.35 7.48
N ARG A 246 18.84 -2.47 6.63
CA ARG A 246 17.60 -1.72 6.88
C ARG A 246 16.41 -2.60 7.28
N TRP A 247 16.15 -3.66 6.54
CA TRP A 247 15.05 -4.56 6.86
C TRP A 247 15.26 -5.31 8.17
N TRP A 248 16.49 -5.73 8.42
CA TRP A 248 16.84 -6.47 9.64
C TRP A 248 16.77 -5.60 10.88
N GLN A 249 17.09 -4.31 10.75
CA GLN A 249 16.86 -3.32 11.81
C GLN A 249 15.37 -3.14 12.12
N ILE A 250 14.50 -3.15 11.11
CA ILE A 250 13.04 -3.10 11.29
C ILE A 250 12.54 -4.37 11.99
N VAL A 251 12.99 -5.56 11.55
CA VAL A 251 12.67 -6.83 12.19
C VAL A 251 13.04 -6.83 13.67
N ASP A 252 14.24 -6.41 14.01
CA ASP A 252 14.70 -6.36 15.38
C ASP A 252 13.97 -5.30 16.20
N LYS A 253 13.87 -4.07 15.69
CA LYS A 253 13.25 -2.94 16.39
C LYS A 253 11.80 -3.20 16.76
N TYR A 254 11.02 -3.75 15.83
CA TYR A 254 9.58 -3.98 16.05
C TYR A 254 9.26 -5.40 16.48
N LYS A 255 10.27 -6.28 16.64
CA LYS A 255 10.08 -7.67 17.03
C LYS A 255 9.12 -8.41 16.11
N VAL A 256 9.35 -8.29 14.80
CA VAL A 256 8.54 -8.94 13.77
C VAL A 256 8.49 -10.43 13.99
N ASN A 257 7.29 -11.01 13.95
CA ASN A 257 7.06 -12.45 14.15
C ASN A 257 6.88 -13.19 12.82
N ILE A 258 6.21 -12.56 11.86
CA ILE A 258 5.91 -13.13 10.55
C ILE A 258 6.48 -12.19 9.50
N PHE A 259 7.37 -12.69 8.66
CA PHE A 259 8.04 -11.93 7.62
C PHE A 259 7.76 -12.54 6.24
N TYR A 260 7.10 -11.78 5.37
CA TYR A 260 6.60 -12.21 4.08
C TYR A 260 7.12 -11.31 2.96
N THR A 261 7.85 -11.87 1.99
CA THR A 261 8.56 -11.09 0.97
C THR A 261 8.65 -11.82 -0.36
N ALA A 262 9.22 -11.17 -1.38
CA ALA A 262 9.42 -11.76 -2.69
C ALA A 262 10.82 -12.38 -2.83
N PRO A 263 10.98 -13.50 -3.56
CA PRO A 263 12.28 -14.10 -3.85
C PRO A 263 13.28 -13.15 -4.51
N THR A 264 12.79 -12.23 -5.35
CA THR A 264 13.63 -11.18 -5.96
C THR A 264 14.30 -10.30 -4.90
N ALA A 265 13.57 -9.91 -3.86
CA ALA A 265 14.13 -9.12 -2.77
C ALA A 265 15.13 -9.94 -1.93
N ILE A 266 14.83 -11.23 -1.70
CA ILE A 266 15.75 -12.15 -1.01
C ILE A 266 17.06 -12.25 -1.79
N ARG A 267 17.01 -12.50 -3.11
CA ARG A 267 18.21 -12.56 -3.96
C ARG A 267 19.03 -11.27 -3.96
N ALA A 268 18.35 -10.11 -3.95
CA ALA A 268 19.03 -8.83 -3.85
C ALA A 268 19.79 -8.68 -2.53
N LEU A 269 19.15 -9.03 -1.41
CA LEU A 269 19.78 -8.97 -0.08
C LEU A 269 20.86 -10.05 0.13
N MET A 270 20.71 -11.22 -0.49
CA MET A 270 21.71 -12.27 -0.47
C MET A 270 23.03 -11.81 -1.11
N ARG A 271 22.99 -11.02 -2.18
CA ARG A 271 24.17 -10.42 -2.82
C ARG A 271 24.94 -9.47 -1.92
N GLU A 272 24.25 -8.84 -0.95
CA GLU A 272 24.87 -7.98 0.06
C GLU A 272 25.60 -8.76 1.15
N GLY A 273 25.47 -10.10 1.13
CA GLY A 273 26.11 -11.01 2.08
C GLY A 273 25.38 -11.11 3.43
N GLU A 274 25.97 -11.87 4.35
CA GLU A 274 25.35 -12.18 5.64
C GLU A 274 25.62 -11.12 6.73
N LYS A 275 26.69 -10.34 6.58
CA LYS A 275 27.09 -9.35 7.61
C LYS A 275 25.96 -8.36 7.99
N PRO A 276 25.21 -7.76 7.02
CA PRO A 276 24.10 -6.88 7.34
C PRO A 276 23.01 -7.58 8.15
N VAL A 277 22.69 -8.84 7.83
CA VAL A 277 21.69 -9.65 8.53
C VAL A 277 22.13 -9.93 9.97
N LYS A 278 23.39 -10.34 10.17
CA LYS A 278 23.94 -10.76 11.47
C LYS A 278 24.15 -9.60 12.45
N LYS A 279 24.10 -8.35 12.00
CA LYS A 279 24.21 -7.16 12.87
C LYS A 279 23.02 -6.97 13.81
N THR A 280 21.89 -7.63 13.56
CA THR A 280 20.63 -7.45 14.27
C THR A 280 20.07 -8.76 14.80
N SER A 281 19.16 -8.70 15.77
CA SER A 281 18.48 -9.87 16.29
C SER A 281 17.25 -10.22 15.43
N ARG A 282 17.10 -11.49 15.11
CA ARG A 282 15.91 -12.04 14.42
C ARG A 282 15.19 -13.08 15.28
N LYS A 283 15.50 -13.11 16.59
CA LYS A 283 14.91 -14.08 17.55
C LYS A 283 13.39 -14.04 17.62
N SER A 284 12.78 -12.90 17.25
CA SER A 284 11.32 -12.73 17.22
C SER A 284 10.65 -13.44 16.04
N LEU A 285 11.37 -13.71 14.96
CA LEU A 285 10.81 -14.40 13.78
C LEU A 285 10.35 -15.81 14.13
N LYS A 286 9.13 -16.13 13.76
CA LYS A 286 8.48 -17.44 13.93
C LYS A 286 8.18 -18.08 12.57
N LEU A 287 7.90 -17.25 11.55
CA LEU A 287 7.53 -17.70 10.23
C LEU A 287 8.14 -16.79 9.16
N LEU A 288 8.72 -17.42 8.13
CA LEU A 288 9.20 -16.80 6.92
C LEU A 288 8.34 -17.27 5.75
N GLY A 289 7.93 -16.35 4.88
CA GLY A 289 7.17 -16.69 3.69
C GLY A 289 7.68 -15.97 2.44
N THR A 290 7.40 -16.54 1.28
CA THR A 290 7.72 -15.94 -0.03
C THR A 290 6.51 -15.95 -0.95
N VAL A 291 6.47 -15.00 -1.88
CA VAL A 291 5.34 -14.79 -2.77
C VAL A 291 5.75 -14.15 -4.10
N GLY A 292 4.91 -14.37 -5.10
CA GLY A 292 4.95 -13.67 -6.39
C GLY A 292 5.69 -14.42 -7.49
N GLU A 293 6.64 -15.26 -7.13
CA GLU A 293 7.40 -16.11 -8.05
C GLU A 293 7.95 -17.35 -7.33
N PRO A 294 8.34 -18.42 -8.05
CA PRO A 294 9.07 -19.53 -7.45
C PRO A 294 10.41 -19.08 -6.87
N ILE A 295 10.76 -19.60 -5.70
CA ILE A 295 12.07 -19.37 -5.08
C ILE A 295 13.03 -20.48 -5.46
N ASN A 296 14.24 -20.13 -5.91
CA ASN A 296 15.28 -21.10 -6.20
C ASN A 296 15.89 -21.67 -4.90
N PRO A 297 16.40 -22.93 -4.91
CA PRO A 297 16.89 -23.60 -3.71
C PRO A 297 17.96 -22.83 -2.94
N GLU A 298 18.88 -22.17 -3.63
CA GLU A 298 19.96 -21.40 -3.01
C GLU A 298 19.42 -20.21 -2.20
N ALA A 299 18.51 -19.43 -2.78
CA ALA A 299 17.87 -18.31 -2.10
C ALA A 299 16.99 -18.79 -0.93
N TRP A 300 16.30 -19.92 -1.09
CA TRP A 300 15.51 -20.54 -0.02
C TRP A 300 16.40 -20.98 1.15
N LEU A 301 17.51 -21.66 0.87
CA LEU A 301 18.47 -22.10 1.90
C LEU A 301 19.08 -20.90 2.64
N TRP A 302 19.48 -19.85 1.91
CA TRP A 302 19.98 -18.63 2.52
C TRP A 302 18.94 -17.97 3.42
N TYR A 303 17.70 -17.87 2.92
CA TYR A 303 16.59 -17.30 3.68
C TYR A 303 16.30 -18.08 4.96
N TYR A 304 16.23 -19.40 4.85
CA TYR A 304 16.01 -20.29 5.98
C TYR A 304 17.19 -20.25 6.99
N LYS A 305 18.43 -20.42 6.53
CA LYS A 305 19.59 -20.53 7.42
C LYS A 305 20.04 -19.18 7.96
N THR A 306 20.17 -18.16 7.11
CA THR A 306 20.76 -16.87 7.49
C THR A 306 19.74 -15.96 8.14
N VAL A 307 18.54 -15.83 7.56
CA VAL A 307 17.49 -14.98 8.11
C VAL A 307 16.73 -15.69 9.23
N GLY A 308 16.27 -16.91 8.98
CA GLY A 308 15.47 -17.70 9.91
C GLY A 308 16.25 -18.40 11.01
N GLU A 309 17.60 -18.41 10.98
CA GLU A 309 18.45 -19.13 11.94
C GLU A 309 18.10 -20.61 12.04
N SER A 310 17.67 -21.21 10.90
CA SER A 310 17.27 -22.63 10.77
C SER A 310 16.10 -23.05 11.67
N LYS A 311 15.17 -22.13 11.94
CA LYS A 311 13.95 -22.37 12.73
C LYS A 311 12.75 -22.66 11.84
#